data_c5f1bb792510c1272a4e112e1bb97409
#
_entry.id   c5f1bb792510c1272a4e112e1bb97409
#
_cell.length_a   1.000
_cell.length_b   1.000
_cell.length_c   1.000
_cell.angle_alpha   90.00
_cell.angle_beta   90.00
_cell.angle_gamma   90.00
#
_symmetry.space_group_name_H-M   'P 1'
#
loop_
_entity.id
_entity.type
_entity.pdbx_description
1 polymer ?
#
loop_
_entity_poly.entity_id
_entity_poly.type
_entity_poly.pdbx_seq_one_letter_code
_entity_poly.pdbx_strand_id
1 'polypeptide(L)'
;MSLLHDKYNRWYCIFIAALVPLLFLIVLTVIDTQTAAAKEMFLTHDNAIATSLLEEGVSKEVIATALMNTETDTTGNKFLAGIGLSNNTDIENLPYVSIVKNTTLISLFVMLFLWTLLLFLGTMLFLYHRERLYKKSENIIKDYIDGNYTVHLPQSNEGNIYQLLASVDQLATMLQAKNNTEQKTKEFLKNTISDISHQLKTPLSALVMYQEIIENEPDNPETVREFSLKSGTALKRIEQLIQSILKITRIDAGSIYFEKSNYSIPDILSHAISELTTRANNEKKEIIINGDLEQMLYCDIEWTGEAIGNIVKNALDHTDAGGKITISWERTPAMIRIFITDNGHGITQEDIHHIFKRFYRSKNTSDSQGIGLGLPLAKAVVEGQGGILSVQSERLQGTTFTLSFLT
;
A
#
# COMPACT_ATOMS: atom_id res chain seq x y z
N MET A 1 -12.72 -26.93 7.23
CA MET A 1 -12.08 -27.17 5.91
C MET A 1 -10.90 -26.22 5.59
N SER A 2 -10.53 -25.26 6.43
CA SER A 2 -9.46 -24.28 6.17
C SER A 2 -8.01 -24.80 6.33
N LEU A 3 -7.80 -25.89 7.07
CA LEU A 3 -6.47 -26.45 7.34
C LEU A 3 -5.74 -26.98 6.07
N LEU A 4 -6.48 -27.41 5.05
CA LEU A 4 -5.94 -27.98 3.81
C LEU A 4 -5.61 -26.94 2.73
N HIS A 5 -5.99 -25.66 2.95
CA HIS A 5 -5.65 -24.58 2.00
C HIS A 5 -4.20 -24.08 2.15
N ASP A 6 -3.57 -24.32 3.31
CA ASP A 6 -2.16 -24.01 3.52
C ASP A 6 -1.30 -25.12 2.90
N LYS A 7 -0.40 -24.76 1.98
CA LYS A 7 0.51 -25.68 1.29
C LYS A 7 1.32 -26.55 2.28
N TYR A 8 1.84 -25.96 3.33
CA TYR A 8 2.63 -26.69 4.34
C TYR A 8 1.78 -27.61 5.19
N ASN A 9 0.59 -27.17 5.60
CA ASN A 9 -0.36 -28.02 6.32
C ASN A 9 -0.82 -29.18 5.45
N ARG A 10 -1.08 -28.95 4.15
CA ARG A 10 -1.44 -30.01 3.20
C ARG A 10 -0.34 -31.06 3.06
N TRP A 11 0.91 -30.63 2.88
CA TRP A 11 2.05 -31.55 2.82
C TRP A 11 2.24 -32.33 4.13
N TYR A 12 2.06 -31.69 5.27
CA TYR A 12 2.12 -32.36 6.56
C TYR A 12 0.98 -33.37 6.74
N CYS A 13 -0.25 -33.05 6.34
CA CYS A 13 -1.36 -33.99 6.34
C CYS A 13 -1.12 -35.19 5.40
N ILE A 14 -0.55 -34.97 4.19
CA ILE A 14 -0.17 -36.04 3.29
C ILE A 14 0.92 -36.93 3.91
N PHE A 15 1.91 -36.34 4.56
CA PHE A 15 2.96 -37.05 5.29
C PHE A 15 2.37 -37.93 6.37
N ILE A 16 1.49 -37.41 7.25
CA ILE A 16 0.80 -38.20 8.30
C ILE A 16 -0.06 -39.31 7.68
N ALA A 17 -0.81 -39.00 6.61
CA ALA A 17 -1.62 -40.00 5.92
C ALA A 17 -0.80 -41.12 5.29
N ALA A 18 0.42 -40.84 4.81
CA ALA A 18 1.35 -41.85 4.29
C ALA A 18 1.95 -42.77 5.40
N LEU A 19 2.02 -42.28 6.62
CA LEU A 19 2.51 -43.10 7.76
C LEU A 19 1.53 -44.19 8.18
N VAL A 20 0.23 -44.04 7.91
CA VAL A 20 -0.79 -45.05 8.22
C VAL A 20 -0.60 -46.35 7.43
N PRO A 21 -0.52 -46.36 6.08
CA PRO A 21 -0.25 -47.54 5.32
C PRO A 21 1.15 -48.11 5.61
N LEU A 22 2.14 -47.28 5.95
CA LEU A 22 3.45 -47.73 6.39
C LEU A 22 3.36 -48.56 7.69
N LEU A 23 2.55 -48.10 8.66
CA LEU A 23 2.30 -48.85 9.88
C LEU A 23 1.65 -50.21 9.57
N PHE A 24 0.69 -50.26 8.66
CA PHE A 24 0.05 -51.48 8.21
C PHE A 24 1.05 -52.46 7.56
N LEU A 25 1.95 -51.94 6.75
CA LEU A 25 3.04 -52.72 6.13
C LEU A 25 3.98 -53.33 7.21
N ILE A 26 4.29 -52.55 8.25
CA ILE A 26 5.07 -53.03 9.39
C ILE A 26 4.39 -54.23 10.08
N VAL A 27 3.07 -54.14 10.32
CA VAL A 27 2.30 -55.23 10.90
C VAL A 27 2.35 -56.49 10.04
N LEU A 28 2.18 -56.36 8.72
CA LEU A 28 2.30 -57.46 7.77
C LEU A 28 3.68 -58.12 7.80
N THR A 29 4.75 -57.32 7.79
CA THR A 29 6.13 -57.85 7.84
C THR A 29 6.43 -58.57 9.17
N VAL A 30 5.85 -58.09 10.27
CA VAL A 30 5.97 -58.79 11.57
C VAL A 30 5.25 -60.16 11.54
N ILE A 31 4.04 -60.21 10.93
CA ILE A 31 3.30 -61.49 10.77
C ILE A 31 4.10 -62.48 9.91
N ASP A 32 4.68 -62.02 8.78
CA ASP A 32 5.48 -62.85 7.90
C ASP A 32 6.75 -63.35 8.59
N THR A 33 7.45 -62.52 9.34
CA THR A 33 8.63 -62.92 10.09
C THR A 33 8.27 -63.92 11.19
N GLN A 34 7.12 -63.72 11.88
CA GLN A 34 6.62 -64.63 12.90
C GLN A 34 6.24 -65.98 12.31
N THR A 35 5.55 -66.03 11.16
CA THR A 35 5.20 -67.28 10.51
C THR A 35 6.43 -68.02 9.96
N ALA A 36 7.45 -67.31 9.44
CA ALA A 36 8.71 -67.89 9.03
C ALA A 36 9.48 -68.49 10.25
N ALA A 37 9.57 -67.81 11.35
CA ALA A 37 10.22 -68.25 12.55
C ALA A 37 9.48 -69.47 13.17
N ALA A 38 8.15 -69.46 13.18
CA ALA A 38 7.35 -70.60 13.61
C ALA A 38 7.56 -71.82 12.76
N LYS A 39 7.58 -71.64 11.43
CA LYS A 39 7.89 -72.73 10.47
C LYS A 39 9.28 -73.35 10.72
N GLU A 40 10.29 -72.52 10.91
CA GLU A 40 11.65 -72.97 11.20
C GLU A 40 11.73 -73.72 12.53
N MET A 41 11.03 -73.22 13.53
CA MET A 41 10.89 -73.83 14.84
C MET A 41 10.31 -75.27 14.72
N PHE A 42 9.16 -75.43 14.03
CA PHE A 42 8.53 -76.71 13.81
C PHE A 42 9.45 -77.72 13.10
N LEU A 43 10.06 -77.27 12.00
CA LEU A 43 10.97 -78.12 11.19
C LEU A 43 12.21 -78.53 11.97
N THR A 44 12.77 -77.67 12.78
CA THR A 44 13.95 -77.97 13.62
C THR A 44 13.58 -78.92 14.76
N HIS A 45 12.43 -78.74 15.42
CA HIS A 45 11.91 -79.64 16.46
C HIS A 45 11.63 -81.02 15.89
N ASP A 46 10.90 -81.10 14.75
CA ASP A 46 10.58 -82.36 14.12
C ASP A 46 11.81 -83.13 13.64
N ASN A 47 12.82 -82.37 13.13
CA ASN A 47 14.10 -82.97 12.74
C ASN A 47 14.85 -83.56 13.97
N ALA A 48 14.86 -82.84 15.06
CA ALA A 48 15.48 -83.34 16.30
C ALA A 48 14.79 -84.64 16.83
N ILE A 49 13.43 -84.67 16.80
CA ILE A 49 12.67 -85.88 17.15
C ILE A 49 12.96 -87.02 16.18
N ALA A 50 12.90 -86.75 14.89
CA ALA A 50 13.17 -87.76 13.88
C ALA A 50 14.58 -88.31 14.01
N THR A 51 15.58 -87.49 14.22
CA THR A 51 16.97 -87.95 14.47
C THR A 51 17.08 -88.89 15.67
N SER A 52 16.50 -88.46 16.80
CA SER A 52 16.56 -89.30 18.03
C SER A 52 15.83 -90.62 17.85
N LEU A 53 14.66 -90.62 17.18
CA LEU A 53 13.93 -91.87 16.90
C LEU A 53 14.63 -92.80 15.93
N LEU A 54 15.34 -92.26 14.92
CA LEU A 54 16.17 -93.05 13.99
C LEU A 54 17.37 -93.67 14.74
N GLU A 55 17.99 -92.96 15.65
CA GLU A 55 19.08 -93.51 16.50
C GLU A 55 18.63 -94.63 17.37
N GLU A 56 17.42 -94.59 17.87
CA GLU A 56 16.81 -95.66 18.65
C GLU A 56 16.27 -96.80 17.80
N GLY A 57 16.44 -96.81 16.52
CA GLY A 57 16.12 -97.86 15.57
C GLY A 57 14.64 -97.98 15.16
N VAL A 58 13.87 -96.91 15.35
CA VAL A 58 12.47 -96.88 14.92
C VAL A 58 12.39 -96.80 13.40
N SER A 59 11.48 -97.57 12.75
CA SER A 59 11.36 -97.59 11.30
C SER A 59 10.91 -96.23 10.74
N LYS A 60 11.46 -95.87 9.55
CA LYS A 60 11.16 -94.55 8.90
C LYS A 60 9.66 -94.31 8.63
N GLU A 61 8.91 -95.38 8.37
CA GLU A 61 7.46 -95.36 8.13
C GLU A 61 6.68 -94.91 9.40
N VAL A 62 7.10 -95.45 10.54
CA VAL A 62 6.49 -95.07 11.82
C VAL A 62 6.80 -93.63 12.18
N ILE A 63 8.05 -93.20 12.02
CA ILE A 63 8.45 -91.85 12.28
C ILE A 63 7.69 -90.86 11.32
N ALA A 64 7.60 -91.16 10.03
CA ALA A 64 6.86 -90.32 9.09
C ALA A 64 5.38 -90.18 9.46
N THR A 65 4.76 -91.33 9.85
CA THR A 65 3.35 -91.34 10.33
C THR A 65 3.18 -90.50 11.59
N ALA A 66 4.12 -90.63 12.55
CA ALA A 66 4.06 -89.87 13.81
C ALA A 66 4.20 -88.36 13.60
N LEU A 67 5.13 -87.92 12.74
CA LEU A 67 5.33 -86.51 12.42
C LEU A 67 4.17 -85.84 11.62
N MET A 68 3.44 -86.63 10.82
CA MET A 68 2.27 -86.18 10.07
C MET A 68 0.99 -86.30 10.88
N ASN A 69 1.01 -86.90 12.11
CA ASN A 69 -0.17 -87.00 12.92
C ASN A 69 -0.56 -85.66 13.55
N THR A 70 -1.79 -85.18 13.30
CA THR A 70 -2.37 -83.95 13.84
C THR A 70 -3.40 -84.20 14.94
N GLU A 71 -3.70 -85.54 15.26
CA GLU A 71 -4.65 -85.88 16.25
C GLU A 71 -3.99 -86.00 17.65
N THR A 72 -4.63 -85.37 18.64
CA THR A 72 -4.20 -85.42 20.04
C THR A 72 -5.17 -86.21 20.89
N ASP A 73 -4.68 -87.06 21.76
CA ASP A 73 -5.51 -87.83 22.72
C ASP A 73 -5.12 -87.60 24.16
N THR A 74 -5.91 -88.14 25.09
CA THR A 74 -5.64 -88.07 26.54
C THR A 74 -4.38 -88.80 26.96
N THR A 75 -3.91 -89.77 26.17
CA THR A 75 -2.73 -90.60 26.49
C THR A 75 -1.47 -89.78 26.20
N GLY A 76 -1.41 -89.12 25.04
CA GLY A 76 -0.32 -88.22 24.68
C GLY A 76 -0.18 -87.06 25.69
N ASN A 77 -1.32 -86.46 26.07
CA ASN A 77 -1.29 -85.36 27.02
C ASN A 77 -0.77 -85.82 28.42
N LYS A 78 -1.12 -87.04 28.89
CA LYS A 78 -0.59 -87.62 30.15
C LYS A 78 0.90 -87.86 30.06
N PHE A 79 1.38 -88.38 28.92
CA PHE A 79 2.80 -88.57 28.70
C PHE A 79 3.59 -87.26 28.74
N LEU A 80 3.16 -86.27 28.02
CA LEU A 80 3.79 -84.94 28.02
C LEU A 80 3.79 -84.31 29.41
N ALA A 81 2.69 -84.44 30.18
CA ALA A 81 2.64 -83.98 31.56
C ALA A 81 3.62 -84.74 32.47
N GLY A 82 3.84 -86.03 32.21
CA GLY A 82 4.79 -86.86 32.94
C GLY A 82 6.27 -86.47 32.78
N ILE A 83 6.61 -85.85 31.64
CA ILE A 83 7.95 -85.29 31.34
C ILE A 83 8.03 -83.79 31.60
N GLY A 84 7.02 -83.19 32.24
CA GLY A 84 7.03 -81.82 32.65
C GLY A 84 6.54 -80.83 31.56
N LEU A 85 5.99 -81.31 30.44
CA LEU A 85 5.46 -80.49 29.34
C LEU A 85 3.94 -80.44 29.43
N SER A 86 3.38 -79.29 29.77
CA SER A 86 1.95 -79.04 29.87
C SER A 86 1.58 -77.66 29.31
N ASN A 87 0.28 -77.38 29.15
CA ASN A 87 -0.20 -76.06 28.72
C ASN A 87 0.21 -74.97 29.72
N ASN A 88 0.60 -75.32 30.96
CA ASN A 88 1.04 -74.37 31.99
C ASN A 88 2.58 -74.27 32.08
N THR A 89 3.33 -74.90 31.16
CA THR A 89 4.79 -74.87 31.19
C THR A 89 5.23 -73.43 30.76
N ASP A 90 6.09 -72.80 31.55
CA ASP A 90 6.62 -71.48 31.27
C ASP A 90 7.36 -71.48 29.92
N ILE A 91 7.10 -70.44 29.15
CA ILE A 91 7.69 -70.28 27.82
C ILE A 91 9.23 -70.33 27.83
N GLU A 92 9.84 -69.88 28.93
CA GLU A 92 11.28 -69.88 29.10
C GLU A 92 11.86 -71.34 29.17
N ASN A 93 11.04 -72.28 29.54
CA ASN A 93 11.39 -73.71 29.58
C ASN A 93 11.18 -74.41 28.23
N LEU A 94 10.69 -73.68 27.23
CA LEU A 94 10.46 -74.10 25.84
C LEU A 94 11.44 -73.37 24.90
N PRO A 95 12.68 -73.86 24.66
CA PRO A 95 13.73 -73.13 24.00
C PRO A 95 13.32 -72.58 22.60
N TYR A 96 12.64 -73.42 21.83
CA TYR A 96 12.19 -73.00 20.47
C TYR A 96 11.14 -71.91 20.52
N VAL A 97 10.20 -71.95 21.48
CA VAL A 97 9.15 -70.94 21.64
C VAL A 97 9.72 -69.60 22.12
N SER A 98 10.70 -69.66 23.05
CA SER A 98 11.37 -68.46 23.57
C SER A 98 12.16 -67.71 22.51
N ILE A 99 12.83 -68.44 21.59
CA ILE A 99 13.55 -67.84 20.45
C ILE A 99 12.57 -67.10 19.52
N VAL A 100 11.44 -67.71 19.12
CA VAL A 100 10.43 -67.09 18.27
C VAL A 100 9.85 -65.85 18.96
N LYS A 101 9.52 -65.92 20.25
CA LYS A 101 9.04 -64.76 21.03
C LYS A 101 10.05 -63.60 21.01
N ASN A 102 11.32 -63.89 21.32
CA ASN A 102 12.35 -62.86 21.39
C ASN A 102 12.65 -62.17 20.04
N THR A 103 12.75 -62.97 18.97
CA THR A 103 12.95 -62.43 17.60
C THR A 103 11.77 -61.58 17.18
N THR A 104 10.54 -61.98 17.46
CA THR A 104 9.33 -61.22 17.17
C THR A 104 9.30 -59.90 17.96
N LEU A 105 9.60 -59.94 19.26
CA LEU A 105 9.64 -58.71 20.07
C LEU A 105 10.71 -57.72 19.57
N ILE A 106 11.93 -58.20 19.29
CA ILE A 106 13.01 -57.34 18.79
C ILE A 106 12.61 -56.71 17.47
N SER A 107 12.09 -57.49 16.51
CA SER A 107 11.67 -56.96 15.22
C SER A 107 10.56 -55.90 15.35
N LEU A 108 9.59 -56.14 16.21
CA LEU A 108 8.48 -55.21 16.47
C LEU A 108 8.99 -53.91 17.13
N PHE A 109 9.88 -54.01 18.12
CA PHE A 109 10.48 -52.83 18.76
C PHE A 109 11.31 -52.02 17.77
N VAL A 110 12.13 -52.64 16.94
CA VAL A 110 12.95 -51.93 15.92
C VAL A 110 12.06 -51.22 14.91
N MET A 111 11.04 -51.88 14.38
CA MET A 111 10.13 -51.28 13.40
C MET A 111 9.30 -50.12 13.97
N LEU A 112 8.76 -50.28 15.21
CA LEU A 112 8.03 -49.18 15.89
C LEU A 112 8.95 -48.01 16.20
N PHE A 113 10.19 -48.28 16.61
CA PHE A 113 11.18 -47.22 16.83
C PHE A 113 11.48 -46.42 15.55
N LEU A 114 11.71 -47.10 14.45
CA LEU A 114 11.95 -46.45 13.17
C LEU A 114 10.73 -45.63 12.71
N TRP A 115 9.51 -46.13 12.88
CA TRP A 115 8.28 -45.44 12.55
C TRP A 115 8.09 -44.16 13.42
N THR A 116 8.30 -44.27 14.75
CA THR A 116 8.21 -43.11 15.68
C THR A 116 9.30 -42.07 15.39
N LEU A 117 10.51 -42.51 15.06
CA LEU A 117 11.60 -41.63 14.67
C LEU A 117 11.26 -40.84 13.39
N LEU A 118 10.68 -41.49 12.39
CA LEU A 118 10.28 -40.84 11.13
C LEU A 118 9.16 -39.83 11.36
N LEU A 119 8.18 -40.16 12.20
CA LEU A 119 7.11 -39.25 12.63
C LEU A 119 7.69 -38.03 13.37
N PHE A 120 8.62 -38.23 14.29
CA PHE A 120 9.29 -37.19 15.06
C PHE A 120 10.07 -36.24 14.12
N LEU A 121 10.88 -36.77 13.22
CA LEU A 121 11.65 -35.96 12.26
C LEU A 121 10.76 -35.16 11.36
N GLY A 122 9.67 -35.72 10.83
CA GLY A 122 8.73 -34.99 9.97
C GLY A 122 8.01 -33.87 10.71
N THR A 123 7.59 -34.11 11.96
CA THR A 123 6.98 -33.04 12.78
C THR A 123 7.98 -31.94 13.13
N MET A 124 9.23 -32.30 13.46
CA MET A 124 10.29 -31.35 13.77
C MET A 124 10.60 -30.44 12.56
N LEU A 125 10.70 -31.01 11.35
CA LEU A 125 10.89 -30.24 10.12
C LEU A 125 9.72 -29.29 9.84
N PHE A 126 8.48 -29.76 10.04
CA PHE A 126 7.29 -28.91 9.88
C PHE A 126 7.31 -27.72 10.84
N LEU A 127 7.58 -27.97 12.13
CA LEU A 127 7.64 -26.92 13.15
C LEU A 127 8.78 -25.92 12.86
N TYR A 128 9.95 -26.39 12.45
CA TYR A 128 11.09 -25.54 12.10
C TYR A 128 10.77 -24.58 10.96
N HIS A 129 10.13 -25.06 9.88
CA HIS A 129 9.73 -24.19 8.76
C HIS A 129 8.70 -23.15 9.21
N ARG A 130 7.78 -23.52 10.07
CA ARG A 130 6.73 -22.64 10.58
C ARG A 130 7.30 -21.56 11.51
N GLU A 131 8.22 -21.92 12.38
CA GLU A 131 8.92 -20.97 13.26
C GLU A 131 9.72 -19.94 12.43
N ARG A 132 10.41 -20.40 11.39
CA ARG A 132 11.15 -19.51 10.49
C ARG A 132 10.23 -18.50 9.80
N LEU A 133 9.04 -18.89 9.37
CA LEU A 133 8.05 -17.98 8.80
C LEU A 133 7.62 -16.92 9.82
N TYR A 134 7.29 -17.34 11.05
CA TYR A 134 6.87 -16.42 12.10
C TYR A 134 7.96 -15.41 12.47
N LYS A 135 9.20 -15.85 12.69
CA LYS A 135 10.33 -14.95 12.99
C LYS A 135 10.59 -13.94 11.87
N LYS A 136 10.52 -14.41 10.61
CA LYS A 136 10.66 -13.49 9.46
C LYS A 136 9.55 -12.46 9.43
N SER A 137 8.31 -12.86 9.64
CA SER A 137 7.16 -11.95 9.64
C SER A 137 7.21 -10.98 10.83
N GLU A 138 7.61 -11.44 12.01
CA GLU A 138 7.80 -10.61 13.20
C GLU A 138 8.82 -9.49 12.97
N ASN A 139 9.97 -9.83 12.37
CA ASN A 139 11.00 -8.83 12.07
C ASN A 139 10.50 -7.77 11.09
N ILE A 140 9.79 -8.17 10.02
CA ILE A 140 9.20 -7.22 9.06
C ILE A 140 8.15 -6.32 9.72
N ILE A 141 7.32 -6.88 10.61
CA ILE A 141 6.33 -6.08 11.35
C ILE A 141 7.03 -5.09 12.30
N LYS A 142 8.14 -5.46 12.92
CA LYS A 142 8.96 -4.52 13.71
C LYS A 142 9.52 -3.40 12.84
N ASP A 143 10.03 -3.73 11.65
CA ASP A 143 10.47 -2.71 10.67
C ASP A 143 9.34 -1.74 10.31
N TYR A 144 8.09 -2.22 10.15
CA TYR A 144 6.92 -1.35 9.92
C TYR A 144 6.62 -0.41 11.09
N ILE A 145 6.76 -0.89 12.34
CA ILE A 145 6.61 -0.06 13.55
C ILE A 145 7.67 1.04 13.60
N ASP A 146 8.90 0.74 13.17
CA ASP A 146 10.01 1.70 13.10
C ASP A 146 9.92 2.62 11.87
N GLY A 147 8.87 2.49 11.06
CA GLY A 147 8.61 3.34 9.88
C GLY A 147 9.34 2.90 8.61
N ASN A 148 9.94 1.73 8.61
CA ASN A 148 10.60 1.15 7.44
C ASN A 148 9.66 0.18 6.71
N TYR A 149 9.11 0.59 5.57
CA TYR A 149 8.17 -0.16 4.75
C TYR A 149 8.80 -0.75 3.48
N THR A 150 10.14 -0.90 3.43
CA THR A 150 10.83 -1.34 2.20
C THR A 150 10.69 -2.82 1.89
N VAL A 151 10.43 -3.64 2.90
CA VAL A 151 10.29 -5.10 2.77
C VAL A 151 8.86 -5.49 3.03
N HIS A 152 8.28 -6.29 2.14
CA HIS A 152 6.91 -6.76 2.26
C HIS A 152 6.81 -8.13 2.95
N LEU A 153 5.68 -8.36 3.63
CA LEU A 153 5.36 -9.65 4.22
C LEU A 153 5.18 -10.71 3.14
N PRO A 154 5.51 -12.00 3.41
CA PRO A 154 5.35 -13.08 2.44
C PRO A 154 3.88 -13.25 2.01
N GLN A 155 3.61 -13.13 0.71
CA GLN A 155 2.27 -13.25 0.12
C GLN A 155 2.15 -14.45 -0.85
N SER A 156 3.25 -15.20 -1.05
CA SER A 156 3.43 -16.10 -2.18
C SER A 156 2.77 -17.47 -2.05
N ASN A 157 2.10 -17.80 -0.94
CA ASN A 157 1.49 -19.11 -0.71
C ASN A 157 0.00 -19.00 -0.37
N GLU A 158 -0.75 -20.07 -0.67
CA GLU A 158 -2.14 -20.21 -0.31
C GLU A 158 -2.27 -20.60 1.17
N GLY A 159 -3.25 -20.04 1.86
CA GLY A 159 -3.58 -20.37 3.24
C GLY A 159 -3.94 -19.16 4.10
N ASN A 160 -4.70 -19.40 5.18
CA ASN A 160 -5.24 -18.33 6.05
C ASN A 160 -4.16 -17.44 6.67
N ILE A 161 -2.99 -18.01 6.98
CA ILE A 161 -1.88 -17.23 7.54
C ILE A 161 -1.33 -16.21 6.53
N TYR A 162 -1.23 -16.60 5.24
CA TYR A 162 -0.76 -15.71 4.19
C TYR A 162 -1.79 -14.63 3.86
N GLN A 163 -3.10 -14.93 3.96
CA GLN A 163 -4.16 -13.93 3.85
C GLN A 163 -4.08 -12.89 4.98
N LEU A 164 -3.82 -13.35 6.22
CA LEU A 164 -3.59 -12.45 7.35
C LEU A 164 -2.35 -11.57 7.12
N LEU A 165 -1.23 -12.17 6.70
CA LEU A 165 -0.01 -11.42 6.41
C LEU A 165 -0.21 -10.40 5.28
N ALA A 166 -0.96 -10.77 4.23
CA ALA A 166 -1.32 -9.85 3.13
C ALA A 166 -2.18 -8.67 3.63
N SER A 167 -3.14 -8.93 4.53
CA SER A 167 -3.96 -7.87 5.12
C SER A 167 -3.14 -6.91 5.98
N VAL A 168 -2.17 -7.42 6.75
CA VAL A 168 -1.23 -6.60 7.53
C VAL A 168 -0.33 -5.76 6.61
N ASP A 169 0.17 -6.35 5.51
CA ASP A 169 1.00 -5.65 4.53
C ASP A 169 0.22 -4.52 3.83
N GLN A 170 -1.05 -4.77 3.48
CA GLN A 170 -1.93 -3.74 2.93
C GLN A 170 -2.16 -2.59 3.92
N LEU A 171 -2.35 -2.92 5.21
CA LEU A 171 -2.51 -1.91 6.27
C LEU A 171 -1.23 -1.07 6.44
N ALA A 172 -0.06 -1.70 6.38
CA ALA A 172 1.24 -1.02 6.42
C ALA A 172 1.40 -0.05 5.22
N THR A 173 1.02 -0.49 4.01
CA THR A 173 1.05 0.34 2.80
C THR A 173 0.12 1.57 2.92
N MET A 174 -1.08 1.37 3.48
CA MET A 174 -2.03 2.48 3.73
C MET A 174 -1.48 3.46 4.77
N LEU A 175 -0.84 2.96 5.85
CA LEU A 175 -0.20 3.80 6.86
C LEU A 175 0.95 4.61 6.27
N GLN A 176 1.79 3.98 5.46
CA GLN A 176 2.88 4.68 4.75
C GLN A 176 2.34 5.81 3.87
N ALA A 177 1.31 5.54 3.07
CA ALA A 177 0.69 6.55 2.22
C ALA A 177 0.12 7.71 3.06
N LYS A 178 -0.55 7.40 4.18
CA LYS A 178 -1.09 8.41 5.11
C LYS A 178 0.01 9.26 5.73
N ASN A 179 1.07 8.64 6.24
CA ASN A 179 2.21 9.34 6.85
C ASN A 179 2.89 10.27 5.84
N ASN A 180 3.11 9.79 4.61
CA ASN A 180 3.69 10.60 3.53
C ASN A 180 2.80 11.81 3.19
N THR A 181 1.48 11.61 3.17
CA THR A 181 0.53 12.71 2.94
C THR A 181 0.55 13.71 4.09
N GLU A 182 0.56 13.22 5.33
CA GLU A 182 0.62 14.08 6.52
C GLU A 182 1.93 14.91 6.54
N GLN A 183 3.06 14.28 6.24
CA GLN A 183 4.35 14.97 6.18
C GLN A 183 4.36 16.05 5.10
N LYS A 184 3.86 15.75 3.90
CA LYS A 184 3.72 16.75 2.83
C LYS A 184 2.81 17.91 3.24
N THR A 185 1.72 17.61 3.94
CA THR A 185 0.80 18.63 4.45
C THR A 185 1.47 19.51 5.51
N LYS A 186 2.24 18.93 6.44
CA LYS A 186 3.02 19.67 7.43
C LYS A 186 4.06 20.60 6.80
N GLU A 187 4.83 20.08 5.82
CA GLU A 187 5.82 20.88 5.09
C GLU A 187 5.14 22.01 4.30
N PHE A 188 4.05 21.71 3.63
CA PHE A 188 3.24 22.70 2.92
C PHE A 188 2.74 23.81 3.85
N LEU A 189 2.18 23.45 5.01
CA LEU A 189 1.68 24.40 5.99
C LEU A 189 2.83 25.27 6.56
N LYS A 190 3.96 24.65 6.93
CA LYS A 190 5.15 25.35 7.41
C LYS A 190 5.65 26.39 6.38
N ASN A 191 5.78 26.00 5.12
CA ASN A 191 6.23 26.87 4.05
C ASN A 191 5.24 28.02 3.81
N THR A 192 3.94 27.71 3.80
CA THR A 192 2.88 28.71 3.63
C THR A 192 2.89 29.75 4.76
N ILE A 193 3.04 29.34 6.03
CA ILE A 193 3.12 30.27 7.17
C ILE A 193 4.38 31.14 7.06
N SER A 194 5.52 30.54 6.67
CA SER A 194 6.76 31.28 6.46
C SER A 194 6.60 32.34 5.38
N ASP A 195 6.02 31.98 4.24
CA ASP A 195 5.80 32.89 3.13
C ASP A 195 4.85 34.04 3.50
N ILE A 196 3.73 33.75 4.18
CA ILE A 196 2.79 34.74 4.71
C ILE A 196 3.53 35.73 5.63
N SER A 197 4.33 35.20 6.56
CA SER A 197 5.08 36.00 7.51
C SER A 197 6.04 36.97 6.82
N HIS A 198 6.76 36.48 5.80
CA HIS A 198 7.64 37.33 4.99
C HIS A 198 6.89 38.39 4.20
N GLN A 199 5.77 38.05 3.59
CA GLN A 199 4.97 38.98 2.79
C GLN A 199 4.24 40.03 3.64
N LEU A 200 3.92 39.74 4.89
CA LEU A 200 3.37 40.70 5.83
C LEU A 200 4.44 41.61 6.45
N LYS A 201 5.63 41.05 6.75
CA LYS A 201 6.72 41.79 7.38
C LYS A 201 7.16 43.00 6.56
N THR A 202 7.28 42.84 5.24
CA THR A 202 7.75 43.90 4.34
C THR A 202 6.89 45.16 4.37
N PRO A 203 5.56 45.12 4.09
CA PRO A 203 4.71 46.29 4.15
C PRO A 203 4.56 46.83 5.55
N LEU A 204 4.59 45.97 6.62
CA LEU A 204 4.53 46.41 8.00
C LEU A 204 5.78 47.18 8.38
N SER A 205 6.99 46.74 8.01
CA SER A 205 8.23 47.47 8.25
C SER A 205 8.24 48.82 7.50
N ALA A 206 7.68 48.86 6.28
CA ALA A 206 7.52 50.12 5.55
C ALA A 206 6.57 51.10 6.28
N LEU A 207 5.46 50.61 6.84
CA LEU A 207 4.52 51.41 7.64
C LEU A 207 5.19 52.03 8.88
N VAL A 208 5.98 51.23 9.60
CA VAL A 208 6.74 51.72 10.77
C VAL A 208 7.70 52.82 10.36
N MET A 209 8.44 52.63 9.29
CA MET A 209 9.37 53.62 8.76
C MET A 209 8.63 54.93 8.32
N TYR A 210 7.49 54.78 7.64
CA TYR A 210 6.70 55.95 7.22
C TYR A 210 6.14 56.71 8.41
N GLN A 211 5.72 56.02 9.49
CA GLN A 211 5.29 56.61 10.74
C GLN A 211 6.44 57.39 11.38
N GLU A 212 7.64 56.83 11.48
CA GLU A 212 8.82 57.51 12.04
C GLU A 212 9.18 58.79 11.26
N ILE A 213 9.07 58.74 9.93
CA ILE A 213 9.33 59.95 9.08
C ILE A 213 8.31 61.03 9.35
N ILE A 214 7.00 60.70 9.46
CA ILE A 214 5.96 61.66 9.74
C ILE A 214 6.14 62.30 11.16
N GLU A 215 6.53 61.49 12.13
CA GLU A 215 6.79 61.94 13.52
C GLU A 215 8.01 62.89 13.62
N ASN A 216 9.03 62.67 12.79
CA ASN A 216 10.25 63.49 12.79
C ASN A 216 10.09 64.80 12.02
N GLU A 217 9.16 64.88 11.06
CA GLU A 217 8.88 66.07 10.27
C GLU A 217 7.38 66.48 10.29
N PRO A 218 6.76 66.69 11.46
CA PRO A 218 5.33 66.92 11.60
C PRO A 218 4.87 68.24 10.98
N ASP A 219 5.76 69.24 10.94
CA ASP A 219 5.49 70.57 10.40
C ASP A 219 5.73 70.71 8.91
N ASN A 220 6.16 69.61 8.23
CA ASN A 220 6.34 69.60 6.79
C ASN A 220 5.11 68.95 6.09
N PRO A 221 4.19 69.77 5.48
CA PRO A 221 2.95 69.26 4.94
C PRO A 221 3.16 68.32 3.74
N GLU A 222 4.27 68.49 2.98
CA GLU A 222 4.57 67.69 1.82
C GLU A 222 5.02 66.29 2.25
N THR A 223 5.94 66.19 3.22
CA THR A 223 6.38 64.92 3.83
C THR A 223 5.21 64.16 4.47
N VAL A 224 4.40 64.85 5.27
CA VAL A 224 3.22 64.23 5.92
C VAL A 224 2.25 63.67 4.85
N ARG A 225 1.95 64.46 3.80
CA ARG A 225 1.06 64.03 2.71
C ARG A 225 1.60 62.83 1.95
N GLU A 226 2.89 62.86 1.55
CA GLU A 226 3.52 61.80 0.78
C GLU A 226 3.53 60.47 1.56
N PHE A 227 4.00 60.47 2.82
CA PHE A 227 4.10 59.26 3.61
C PHE A 227 2.75 58.76 4.13
N SER A 228 1.77 59.63 4.31
CA SER A 228 0.37 59.21 4.55
C SER A 228 -0.21 58.46 3.35
N LEU A 229 0.02 58.91 2.12
CA LEU A 229 -0.40 58.20 0.90
C LEU A 229 0.30 56.86 0.74
N LYS A 230 1.62 56.82 0.98
CA LYS A 230 2.40 55.58 0.98
C LYS A 230 1.89 54.59 2.07
N SER A 231 1.55 55.07 3.23
CA SER A 231 0.95 54.26 4.30
C SER A 231 -0.41 53.66 3.91
N GLY A 232 -1.28 54.49 3.31
CA GLY A 232 -2.56 54.01 2.76
C GLY A 232 -2.39 52.92 1.72
N THR A 233 -1.38 53.05 0.83
CA THR A 233 -1.06 52.04 -0.19
C THR A 233 -0.55 50.73 0.43
N ALA A 234 0.31 50.82 1.48
CA ALA A 234 0.82 49.65 2.21
C ALA A 234 -0.30 48.94 2.98
N LEU A 235 -1.21 49.66 3.65
CA LEU A 235 -2.38 49.08 4.30
C LEU A 235 -3.30 48.36 3.31
N LYS A 236 -3.61 48.94 2.17
CA LYS A 236 -4.43 48.31 1.13
C LYS A 236 -3.79 47.04 0.58
N ARG A 237 -2.46 47.02 0.48
CA ARG A 237 -1.70 45.81 0.10
C ARG A 237 -1.82 44.71 1.14
N ILE A 238 -1.73 45.02 2.43
CA ILE A 238 -1.92 44.05 3.54
C ILE A 238 -3.33 43.49 3.50
N GLU A 239 -4.36 44.34 3.31
CA GLU A 239 -5.75 43.92 3.22
C GLU A 239 -5.96 42.92 2.06
N GLN A 240 -5.48 43.25 0.84
CA GLN A 240 -5.56 42.39 -0.33
C GLN A 240 -4.85 41.03 -0.11
N LEU A 241 -3.69 41.06 0.56
CA LEU A 241 -2.95 39.84 0.93
C LEU A 241 -3.80 38.92 1.84
N ILE A 242 -4.37 39.49 2.92
CA ILE A 242 -5.19 38.74 3.87
C ILE A 242 -6.42 38.16 3.17
N GLN A 243 -7.13 38.96 2.35
CA GLN A 243 -8.31 38.50 1.62
C GLN A 243 -7.99 37.36 0.65
N SER A 244 -6.89 37.49 -0.10
CA SER A 244 -6.46 36.43 -1.03
C SER A 244 -6.10 35.13 -0.31
N ILE A 245 -5.40 35.23 0.83
CA ILE A 245 -5.05 34.05 1.65
C ILE A 245 -6.32 33.38 2.18
N LEU A 246 -7.28 34.15 2.71
CA LEU A 246 -8.55 33.62 3.24
C LEU A 246 -9.35 32.92 2.13
N LYS A 247 -9.43 33.50 0.92
CA LYS A 247 -10.09 32.87 -0.22
C LYS A 247 -9.44 31.53 -0.58
N ILE A 248 -8.11 31.51 -0.75
CA ILE A 248 -7.37 30.30 -1.12
C ILE A 248 -7.51 29.23 -0.03
N THR A 249 -7.36 29.56 1.25
CA THR A 249 -7.45 28.58 2.34
C THR A 249 -8.85 27.97 2.46
N ARG A 250 -9.91 28.73 2.19
CA ARG A 250 -11.29 28.21 2.17
C ARG A 250 -11.53 27.24 1.01
N ILE A 251 -10.95 27.53 -0.17
CA ILE A 251 -11.02 26.62 -1.34
C ILE A 251 -10.27 25.31 -1.04
N ASP A 252 -9.03 25.41 -0.53
CA ASP A 252 -8.20 24.24 -0.19
C ASP A 252 -8.83 23.34 0.87
N ALA A 253 -9.48 23.94 1.86
CA ALA A 253 -10.20 23.21 2.91
C ALA A 253 -11.51 22.56 2.40
N GLY A 254 -11.88 22.77 1.12
CA GLY A 254 -13.17 22.30 0.59
C GLY A 254 -14.38 22.97 1.29
N SER A 255 -14.16 24.13 1.94
CA SER A 255 -15.19 24.81 2.73
C SER A 255 -16.06 25.74 1.89
N ILE A 256 -15.77 25.86 0.61
CA ILE A 256 -16.55 26.66 -0.34
C ILE A 256 -17.50 25.75 -1.08
N TYR A 257 -18.77 26.09 -1.02
CA TYR A 257 -19.80 25.56 -1.89
C TYR A 257 -19.98 26.51 -3.07
N PHE A 258 -19.62 26.11 -4.29
CA PHE A 258 -19.81 26.90 -5.50
C PHE A 258 -21.27 26.89 -5.93
N GLU A 259 -21.91 28.04 -5.97
CA GLU A 259 -23.29 28.22 -6.42
C GLU A 259 -23.36 28.28 -7.94
N LYS A 260 -23.21 27.11 -8.57
CA LYS A 260 -23.15 27.00 -10.03
C LYS A 260 -24.53 27.14 -10.68
N SER A 261 -24.59 27.96 -11.70
CA SER A 261 -25.75 28.13 -12.59
C SER A 261 -25.27 28.43 -14.03
N ASN A 262 -26.20 28.36 -14.98
CA ASN A 262 -25.88 28.71 -16.37
C ASN A 262 -25.89 30.22 -16.55
N TYR A 263 -24.71 30.78 -16.89
CA TYR A 263 -24.55 32.19 -17.22
C TYR A 263 -24.00 32.36 -18.63
N SER A 264 -24.35 33.44 -19.30
CA SER A 264 -23.70 33.77 -20.58
C SER A 264 -22.24 34.16 -20.34
N ILE A 265 -21.33 33.75 -21.23
CA ILE A 265 -19.91 34.11 -21.07
C ILE A 265 -19.72 35.64 -21.10
N PRO A 266 -20.42 36.41 -21.94
CA PRO A 266 -20.39 37.88 -21.88
C PRO A 266 -20.76 38.46 -20.50
N ASP A 267 -21.77 37.90 -19.80
CA ASP A 267 -22.15 38.37 -18.45
C ASP A 267 -21.04 38.10 -17.44
N ILE A 268 -20.43 36.90 -17.48
CA ILE A 268 -19.29 36.56 -16.64
C ILE A 268 -18.12 37.52 -16.89
N LEU A 269 -17.82 37.80 -18.14
CA LEU A 269 -16.74 38.73 -18.53
C LEU A 269 -17.03 40.15 -18.10
N SER A 270 -18.27 40.66 -18.29
CA SER A 270 -18.63 41.99 -17.86
C SER A 270 -18.45 42.18 -16.35
N HIS A 271 -18.80 41.16 -15.56
CA HIS A 271 -18.58 41.15 -14.13
C HIS A 271 -17.08 41.14 -13.77
N ALA A 272 -16.29 40.33 -14.48
CA ALA A 272 -14.87 40.11 -14.22
C ALA A 272 -13.98 41.32 -14.53
N ILE A 273 -14.29 42.09 -15.61
CA ILE A 273 -13.35 43.06 -16.16
C ILE A 273 -13.85 44.52 -16.14
N SER A 274 -15.03 44.80 -15.56
CA SER A 274 -15.60 46.14 -15.53
C SER A 274 -14.64 47.22 -15.00
N GLU A 275 -13.99 46.96 -13.86
CA GLU A 275 -12.97 47.87 -13.30
C GLU A 275 -11.65 47.84 -14.08
N LEU A 276 -11.26 46.68 -14.66
CA LEU A 276 -10.03 46.51 -15.40
C LEU A 276 -10.05 47.21 -16.75
N THR A 277 -11.22 47.36 -17.36
CA THR A 277 -11.40 48.13 -18.61
C THR A 277 -11.03 49.62 -18.43
N THR A 278 -11.44 50.22 -17.31
CA THR A 278 -11.07 51.60 -16.98
C THR A 278 -9.55 51.71 -16.77
N ARG A 279 -8.94 50.75 -16.09
CA ARG A 279 -7.50 50.71 -15.93
C ARG A 279 -6.76 50.54 -17.27
N ALA A 280 -7.21 49.61 -18.13
CA ALA A 280 -6.62 49.39 -19.45
C ALA A 280 -6.61 50.67 -20.28
N ASN A 281 -7.73 51.38 -20.32
CA ASN A 281 -7.84 52.68 -21.06
C ASN A 281 -6.86 53.72 -20.53
N ASN A 282 -6.72 53.84 -19.18
CA ASN A 282 -5.80 54.79 -18.56
C ASN A 282 -4.33 54.43 -18.89
N GLU A 283 -4.00 53.10 -18.97
CA GLU A 283 -2.68 52.61 -19.33
C GLU A 283 -2.45 52.53 -20.84
N LYS A 284 -3.40 52.98 -21.68
CA LYS A 284 -3.39 52.90 -23.14
C LYS A 284 -3.25 51.48 -23.68
N LYS A 285 -3.91 50.50 -23.04
CA LYS A 285 -3.95 49.11 -23.44
C LYS A 285 -5.35 48.76 -23.93
N GLU A 286 -5.47 47.83 -24.86
CA GLU A 286 -6.74 47.46 -25.49
C GLU A 286 -7.18 46.10 -24.98
N ILE A 287 -8.46 45.97 -24.52
CA ILE A 287 -9.09 44.67 -24.21
C ILE A 287 -10.06 44.35 -25.34
N ILE A 288 -9.84 43.25 -26.04
CA ILE A 288 -10.63 42.78 -27.18
C ILE A 288 -11.39 41.53 -26.75
N ILE A 289 -12.71 41.49 -26.99
CA ILE A 289 -13.56 40.37 -26.63
C ILE A 289 -14.14 39.76 -27.90
N ASN A 290 -13.89 38.46 -28.13
CA ASN A 290 -14.33 37.73 -29.32
C ASN A 290 -14.94 36.39 -28.96
N GLY A 291 -16.16 36.11 -29.39
CA GLY A 291 -16.81 34.81 -29.21
C GLY A 291 -18.31 34.85 -29.43
N ASP A 292 -18.95 33.73 -29.34
CA ASP A 292 -20.39 33.57 -29.45
C ASP A 292 -21.09 34.16 -28.21
N LEU A 293 -21.93 35.17 -28.42
CA LEU A 293 -22.62 35.89 -27.35
C LEU A 293 -23.69 35.05 -26.63
N GLU A 294 -24.19 33.98 -27.26
CA GLU A 294 -25.21 33.10 -26.69
C GLU A 294 -24.59 31.93 -25.93
N GLN A 295 -23.27 31.79 -25.95
CA GLN A 295 -22.60 30.68 -25.31
C GLN A 295 -22.76 30.75 -23.78
N MET A 296 -23.37 29.67 -23.20
CA MET A 296 -23.58 29.53 -21.76
C MET A 296 -22.49 28.67 -21.13
N LEU A 297 -22.09 29.01 -19.90
CA LEU A 297 -21.18 28.26 -19.07
C LEU A 297 -21.84 27.91 -17.71
N TYR A 298 -21.78 26.66 -17.30
CA TYR A 298 -22.27 26.22 -15.97
C TYR A 298 -21.17 26.43 -14.93
N CYS A 299 -21.24 27.55 -14.20
CA CYS A 299 -20.23 27.95 -13.23
C CYS A 299 -20.83 28.82 -12.11
N ASP A 300 -20.03 29.13 -11.12
CA ASP A 300 -20.31 30.18 -10.15
C ASP A 300 -19.77 31.50 -10.73
N ILE A 301 -20.65 32.46 -10.93
CA ILE A 301 -20.30 33.72 -11.64
C ILE A 301 -19.30 34.57 -10.86
N GLU A 302 -19.45 34.66 -9.51
CA GLU A 302 -18.57 35.47 -8.67
C GLU A 302 -17.14 34.91 -8.64
N TRP A 303 -17.02 33.60 -8.39
CA TRP A 303 -15.73 32.95 -8.36
C TRP A 303 -15.07 32.86 -9.74
N THR A 304 -15.83 32.56 -10.79
CA THR A 304 -15.29 32.52 -12.15
C THR A 304 -14.86 33.92 -12.60
N GLY A 305 -15.66 34.94 -12.29
CA GLY A 305 -15.30 36.34 -12.50
C GLY A 305 -14.01 36.75 -11.79
N GLU A 306 -13.85 36.33 -10.52
CA GLU A 306 -12.61 36.57 -9.77
C GLU A 306 -11.39 35.88 -10.44
N ALA A 307 -11.55 34.65 -10.92
CA ALA A 307 -10.48 33.92 -11.61
C ALA A 307 -10.06 34.62 -12.91
N ILE A 308 -11.05 34.99 -13.74
CA ILE A 308 -10.81 35.71 -14.99
C ILE A 308 -10.18 37.09 -14.70
N GLY A 309 -10.71 37.81 -13.71
CA GLY A 309 -10.18 39.11 -13.31
C GLY A 309 -8.72 39.07 -12.89
N ASN A 310 -8.32 38.04 -12.12
CA ASN A 310 -6.93 37.81 -11.71
C ASN A 310 -6.01 37.54 -12.91
N ILE A 311 -6.47 36.78 -13.91
CA ILE A 311 -5.69 36.48 -15.12
C ILE A 311 -5.59 37.74 -15.99
N VAL A 312 -6.68 38.48 -16.22
CA VAL A 312 -6.68 39.72 -17.00
C VAL A 312 -5.82 40.80 -16.32
N LYS A 313 -5.88 40.92 -14.99
CA LYS A 313 -5.00 41.78 -14.22
C LYS A 313 -3.53 41.44 -14.44
N ASN A 314 -3.20 40.16 -14.42
CA ASN A 314 -1.84 39.68 -14.69
C ASN A 314 -1.43 40.04 -16.15
N ALA A 315 -2.29 39.83 -17.11
CA ALA A 315 -2.04 40.23 -18.51
C ALA A 315 -1.78 41.74 -18.63
N LEU A 316 -2.58 42.56 -17.95
CA LEU A 316 -2.35 44.01 -17.90
C LEU A 316 -1.01 44.39 -17.29
N ASP A 317 -0.63 43.74 -16.17
CA ASP A 317 0.61 44.00 -15.43
C ASP A 317 1.87 43.71 -16.28
N HIS A 318 1.77 42.79 -17.27
CA HIS A 318 2.89 42.30 -18.08
C HIS A 318 2.84 42.71 -19.55
N THR A 319 1.90 43.57 -19.91
CA THR A 319 1.77 44.12 -21.26
C THR A 319 2.15 45.60 -21.25
N ASP A 320 2.93 46.05 -22.23
CA ASP A 320 3.33 47.45 -22.35
C ASP A 320 2.18 48.37 -22.86
N ALA A 321 2.36 49.67 -22.73
CA ALA A 321 1.42 50.65 -23.29
C ALA A 321 1.27 50.46 -24.82
N GLY A 322 0.04 50.46 -25.31
CA GLY A 322 -0.30 50.14 -26.72
C GLY A 322 -0.46 48.65 -26.98
N GLY A 323 -0.27 47.78 -25.94
CA GLY A 323 -0.47 46.34 -26.08
C GLY A 323 -1.94 45.95 -26.04
N LYS A 324 -2.18 44.67 -26.31
CA LYS A 324 -3.52 44.11 -26.49
C LYS A 324 -3.71 42.87 -25.63
N ILE A 325 -4.88 42.78 -24.99
CA ILE A 325 -5.35 41.58 -24.25
C ILE A 325 -6.61 41.08 -24.98
N THR A 326 -6.55 39.89 -25.54
CA THR A 326 -7.68 39.28 -26.26
C THR A 326 -8.31 38.19 -25.41
N ILE A 327 -9.61 38.29 -25.16
CA ILE A 327 -10.42 37.29 -24.49
C ILE A 327 -11.30 36.66 -25.56
N SER A 328 -11.17 35.34 -25.74
CA SER A 328 -11.99 34.59 -26.68
C SER A 328 -12.44 33.26 -26.09
N TRP A 329 -13.48 32.67 -26.65
CA TRP A 329 -13.96 31.38 -26.21
C TRP A 329 -14.46 30.51 -27.35
N GLU A 330 -14.39 29.23 -27.16
CA GLU A 330 -14.91 28.23 -28.09
C GLU A 330 -15.62 27.12 -27.35
N ARG A 331 -16.58 26.49 -28.02
CA ARG A 331 -17.25 25.29 -27.54
C ARG A 331 -16.86 24.09 -28.39
N THR A 332 -16.46 23.02 -27.76
CA THR A 332 -16.31 21.69 -28.34
C THR A 332 -17.38 20.74 -27.79
N PRO A 333 -17.60 19.55 -28.36
CA PRO A 333 -18.57 18.58 -27.80
C PRO A 333 -18.29 18.18 -26.35
N ALA A 334 -17.05 18.30 -25.87
CA ALA A 334 -16.63 17.85 -24.54
C ALA A 334 -16.40 19.00 -23.55
N MET A 335 -16.10 20.20 -24.02
CA MET A 335 -15.70 21.31 -23.14
C MET A 335 -15.90 22.68 -23.75
N ILE A 336 -16.04 23.68 -22.88
CA ILE A 336 -15.96 25.08 -23.20
C ILE A 336 -14.57 25.58 -22.78
N ARG A 337 -13.90 26.30 -23.67
CA ARG A 337 -12.58 26.90 -23.41
C ARG A 337 -12.66 28.42 -23.51
N ILE A 338 -12.13 29.09 -22.51
CA ILE A 338 -11.96 30.56 -22.52
C ILE A 338 -10.47 30.81 -22.57
N PHE A 339 -10.05 31.58 -23.57
CA PHE A 339 -8.66 31.99 -23.82
C PHE A 339 -8.48 33.45 -23.42
N ILE A 340 -7.44 33.72 -22.64
CA ILE A 340 -7.03 35.07 -22.30
C ILE A 340 -5.58 35.21 -22.77
N THR A 341 -5.40 35.95 -23.85
CA THR A 341 -4.12 36.11 -24.57
C THR A 341 -3.63 37.55 -24.47
N ASP A 342 -2.41 37.73 -24.01
CA ASP A 342 -1.71 39.03 -24.07
C ASP A 342 -0.55 38.97 -25.05
N ASN A 343 -0.13 40.14 -25.53
CA ASN A 343 1.07 40.32 -26.35
C ASN A 343 2.22 40.95 -25.56
N GLY A 344 2.31 40.64 -24.25
CA GLY A 344 3.33 41.15 -23.35
C GLY A 344 4.67 40.45 -23.44
N HIS A 345 5.46 40.56 -22.37
CA HIS A 345 6.84 40.03 -22.31
C HIS A 345 6.94 38.52 -22.33
N GLY A 346 5.81 37.80 -22.14
CA GLY A 346 5.78 36.35 -22.02
C GLY A 346 6.47 35.83 -20.76
N ILE A 347 6.48 34.50 -20.62
CA ILE A 347 7.01 33.76 -19.44
C ILE A 347 8.13 32.85 -19.91
N THR A 348 9.23 32.79 -19.15
CA THR A 348 10.34 31.87 -19.45
C THR A 348 9.94 30.43 -19.18
N GLN A 349 10.57 29.46 -19.85
CA GLN A 349 10.33 28.03 -19.63
C GLN A 349 10.65 27.58 -18.19
N GLU A 350 11.58 28.27 -17.53
CA GLU A 350 11.90 28.02 -16.13
C GLU A 350 10.78 28.46 -15.18
N ASP A 351 10.18 29.61 -15.47
CA ASP A 351 9.13 30.21 -14.64
C ASP A 351 7.76 29.54 -14.84
N ILE A 352 7.48 29.00 -16.03
CA ILE A 352 6.13 28.50 -16.41
C ILE A 352 5.64 27.40 -15.45
N HIS A 353 6.55 26.59 -14.91
CA HIS A 353 6.22 25.56 -13.93
C HIS A 353 5.98 26.11 -12.51
N HIS A 354 6.26 27.39 -12.30
CA HIS A 354 6.23 28.01 -10.97
C HIS A 354 5.18 29.10 -10.81
N ILE A 355 4.61 29.65 -11.92
CA ILE A 355 3.66 30.77 -11.87
C ILE A 355 2.40 30.50 -11.07
N PHE A 356 2.00 29.23 -10.89
CA PHE A 356 0.87 28.82 -10.07
C PHE A 356 1.24 28.52 -8.61
N LYS A 357 2.54 28.61 -8.24
CA LYS A 357 2.95 28.52 -6.84
C LYS A 357 2.61 29.82 -6.12
N ARG A 358 2.13 29.70 -4.88
CA ARG A 358 1.80 30.87 -4.04
C ARG A 358 3.04 31.71 -3.78
N PHE A 359 2.86 33.03 -3.81
CA PHE A 359 3.92 34.02 -3.58
C PHE A 359 5.07 33.98 -4.60
N TYR A 360 4.93 33.16 -5.65
CA TYR A 360 5.94 33.11 -6.69
C TYR A 360 5.91 34.37 -7.54
N ARG A 361 7.09 34.91 -7.79
CA ARG A 361 7.35 36.06 -8.69
C ARG A 361 8.62 35.79 -9.50
N SER A 362 8.57 36.04 -10.78
CA SER A 362 9.77 35.96 -11.61
C SER A 362 10.79 37.04 -11.19
N LYS A 363 12.07 36.65 -11.15
CA LYS A 363 13.17 37.57 -10.78
C LYS A 363 13.38 38.72 -11.74
N ASN A 364 12.82 38.63 -12.96
CA ASN A 364 13.02 39.57 -14.04
C ASN A 364 11.95 40.70 -14.08
N THR A 365 10.99 40.70 -13.13
CA THR A 365 9.92 41.72 -13.06
C THR A 365 10.15 42.64 -11.86
N SER A 366 10.95 43.69 -12.05
CA SER A 366 11.33 44.63 -10.98
C SER A 366 10.17 45.57 -10.56
N ASP A 367 9.13 45.77 -11.38
CA ASP A 367 8.10 46.82 -11.18
C ASP A 367 6.67 46.33 -10.93
N SER A 368 6.39 45.03 -10.98
CA SER A 368 5.01 44.57 -10.75
C SER A 368 4.64 44.58 -9.26
N GLN A 369 3.59 45.34 -8.91
CA GLN A 369 3.05 45.44 -7.53
C GLN A 369 2.32 44.15 -7.04
N GLY A 370 2.39 43.04 -7.79
CA GLY A 370 1.66 41.81 -7.51
C GLY A 370 2.18 41.05 -6.26
N ILE A 371 1.26 40.44 -5.50
CA ILE A 371 1.55 39.65 -4.29
C ILE A 371 1.94 38.21 -4.67
N GLY A 372 1.74 37.77 -5.91
CA GLY A 372 1.96 36.37 -6.33
C GLY A 372 0.86 35.39 -5.87
N LEU A 373 -0.34 35.88 -5.61
CA LEU A 373 -1.50 35.08 -5.21
C LEU A 373 -2.63 35.03 -6.24
N GLY A 374 -2.63 35.91 -7.25
CA GLY A 374 -3.72 35.98 -8.23
C GLY A 374 -3.84 34.73 -9.10
N LEU A 375 -2.75 34.27 -9.73
CA LEU A 375 -2.75 33.08 -10.57
C LEU A 375 -2.99 31.77 -9.75
N PRO A 376 -2.39 31.57 -8.57
CA PRO A 376 -2.77 30.48 -7.67
C PRO A 376 -4.25 30.47 -7.30
N LEU A 377 -4.84 31.64 -7.01
CA LEU A 377 -6.27 31.75 -6.70
C LEU A 377 -7.12 31.41 -7.94
N ALA A 378 -6.79 31.95 -9.11
CA ALA A 378 -7.49 31.63 -10.36
C ALA A 378 -7.48 30.11 -10.64
N LYS A 379 -6.32 29.46 -10.45
CA LYS A 379 -6.19 28.00 -10.59
C LYS A 379 -7.06 27.25 -9.58
N ALA A 380 -6.99 27.60 -8.31
CA ALA A 380 -7.78 26.95 -7.25
C ALA A 380 -9.31 27.09 -7.50
N VAL A 381 -9.76 28.24 -7.97
CA VAL A 381 -11.16 28.50 -8.32
C VAL A 381 -11.62 27.64 -9.49
N VAL A 382 -10.85 27.61 -10.59
CA VAL A 382 -11.19 26.84 -11.80
C VAL A 382 -11.20 25.34 -11.48
N GLU A 383 -10.17 24.81 -10.80
CA GLU A 383 -10.08 23.42 -10.41
C GLU A 383 -11.13 23.03 -9.36
N GLY A 384 -11.45 23.91 -8.41
CA GLY A 384 -12.51 23.70 -7.42
C GLY A 384 -13.91 23.60 -8.04
N GLN A 385 -14.11 24.18 -9.23
CA GLN A 385 -15.33 24.03 -10.02
C GLN A 385 -15.31 22.85 -10.99
N GLY A 386 -14.23 22.04 -11.01
CA GLY A 386 -14.06 20.89 -11.92
C GLY A 386 -13.52 21.25 -13.29
N GLY A 387 -13.00 22.48 -13.47
CA GLY A 387 -12.31 22.92 -14.67
C GLY A 387 -10.81 22.68 -14.62
N ILE A 388 -10.11 23.07 -15.67
CA ILE A 388 -8.65 22.99 -15.80
C ILE A 388 -8.13 24.37 -16.26
N LEU A 389 -7.11 24.90 -15.56
CA LEU A 389 -6.38 26.10 -15.99
C LEU A 389 -5.01 25.70 -16.54
N SER A 390 -4.73 26.05 -17.76
CA SER A 390 -3.45 25.84 -18.43
C SER A 390 -2.86 27.15 -18.97
N VAL A 391 -1.58 27.15 -19.29
CA VAL A 391 -0.84 28.30 -19.80
C VAL A 391 0.07 27.88 -20.93
N GLN A 392 0.16 28.71 -21.95
CA GLN A 392 1.14 28.66 -23.05
C GLN A 392 1.77 30.02 -23.16
N SER A 393 3.09 30.07 -23.13
CA SER A 393 3.80 31.35 -23.25
C SER A 393 5.18 31.13 -23.85
N GLU A 394 5.59 32.09 -24.62
CA GLU A 394 6.95 32.21 -25.16
C GLU A 394 7.47 33.62 -24.90
N ARG A 395 8.73 33.70 -24.51
CA ARG A 395 9.35 34.97 -24.15
C ARG A 395 9.26 35.97 -25.34
N LEU A 396 8.79 37.19 -25.07
CA LEU A 396 8.55 38.28 -26.03
C LEU A 396 7.44 38.01 -27.08
N GLN A 397 6.69 36.92 -26.93
CA GLN A 397 5.54 36.64 -27.81
C GLN A 397 4.20 36.73 -27.08
N GLY A 398 4.24 36.95 -25.75
CA GLY A 398 3.04 37.03 -24.91
C GLY A 398 2.67 35.73 -24.24
N THR A 399 1.50 35.73 -23.61
CA THR A 399 1.00 34.60 -22.82
C THR A 399 -0.46 34.30 -23.14
N THR A 400 -0.83 33.05 -23.24
CA THR A 400 -2.22 32.58 -23.33
C THR A 400 -2.55 31.70 -22.16
N PHE A 401 -3.50 32.13 -21.33
CA PHE A 401 -4.15 31.32 -20.33
C PHE A 401 -5.43 30.71 -20.89
N THR A 402 -5.65 29.43 -20.63
CA THR A 402 -6.83 28.69 -21.09
C THR A 402 -7.58 28.10 -19.89
N LEU A 403 -8.83 28.54 -19.68
CA LEU A 403 -9.77 27.97 -18.73
C LEU A 403 -10.65 26.96 -19.48
N SER A 404 -10.66 25.73 -19.07
CA SER A 404 -11.45 24.66 -19.70
C SER A 404 -12.45 24.08 -18.70
N PHE A 405 -13.73 24.04 -19.08
CA PHE A 405 -14.81 23.45 -18.27
C PHE A 405 -15.51 22.37 -19.09
N LEU A 406 -15.91 21.28 -18.44
CA LEU A 406 -16.71 20.23 -19.08
C LEU A 406 -18.10 20.76 -19.45
N THR A 407 -18.63 20.34 -20.63
CA THR A 407 -19.99 20.71 -21.10
C THR A 407 -21.04 19.80 -20.52
#